data_16457f16a8c6df200a3fb8e4e24f34cb
#
_entry.id   16457f16a8c6df200a3fb8e4e24f34cb
#
_cell.length_a   1.000
_cell.length_b   1.000
_cell.length_c   1.000
_cell.angle_alpha   90.00
_cell.angle_beta   90.00
_cell.angle_gamma   90.00
#
_symmetry.space_group_name_H-M   'P 1'
#
loop_
_entity.id
_entity.type
_entity.pdbx_description
1 polymer ?
#
loop_
_entity_poly.entity_id
_entity_poly.type
_entity_poly.pdbx_seq_one_letter_code
_entity_poly.pdbx_strand_id
1 'polypeptide(L)'
;MTETVRSPQYVIAGLGQTGLSCVRYLQQQSVAFKVWDTRAGFSVSKELAAQVNADISCGDLPQNYWQGVTHLVLSPGIATDLPEVARARQMGVSVIGDIELFAQAVNQAVIGITGSNGKTTVTLLTTHILKKLGFNAIAAGNVGLPALDSLQHKADISVLELSSFQLETTRSLALSAGVILNISADHLDRHHTLAAYSEAKQRIYNHCRVAVVNRDDSNTMPMTAVETKLATGLTPASEDFGWDAASQTITYNGKPLLALADTALVGLHNALNIQSALALVSVFSQDLNAAAEAVKSFKSAPHRCTKIAEVAGVSFIDDSKATNIGATEAAL
;
A
#
# COMPACT_ATOMS: atom_id res chain seq x y z
N MET A 1 2.50 -36.58 -28.02
CA MET A 1 2.70 -36.59 -26.56
C MET A 1 1.93 -35.40 -26.04
N THR A 2 0.78 -35.65 -25.42
CA THR A 2 0.00 -34.60 -24.75
C THR A 2 0.75 -34.21 -23.48
N GLU A 3 1.35 -33.02 -23.47
CA GLU A 3 1.82 -32.43 -22.21
C GLU A 3 0.64 -32.35 -21.25
N THR A 4 0.67 -33.18 -20.23
CA THR A 4 -0.23 -33.06 -19.08
C THR A 4 0.10 -31.71 -18.44
N VAL A 5 -0.73 -30.69 -18.68
CA VAL A 5 -0.67 -29.42 -17.96
C VAL A 5 -0.87 -29.75 -16.48
N ARG A 6 0.22 -29.83 -15.73
CA ARG A 6 0.17 -30.01 -14.28
C ARG A 6 -0.55 -28.80 -13.68
N SER A 7 -1.57 -29.05 -12.88
CA SER A 7 -2.22 -27.98 -12.11
C SER A 7 -1.16 -27.20 -11.31
N PRO A 8 -1.24 -25.87 -11.24
CA PRO A 8 -0.25 -25.08 -10.53
C PRO A 8 -0.20 -25.50 -9.07
N GLN A 9 1.02 -25.71 -8.55
CA GLN A 9 1.26 -25.98 -7.14
C GLN A 9 1.94 -24.77 -6.50
N TYR A 10 1.32 -24.23 -5.47
CA TYR A 10 1.80 -23.04 -4.75
C TYR A 10 2.51 -23.44 -3.45
N VAL A 11 3.47 -22.62 -3.04
CA VAL A 11 3.99 -22.57 -1.67
C VAL A 11 3.71 -21.17 -1.14
N ILE A 12 3.04 -21.09 0.01
CA ILE A 12 2.84 -19.84 0.74
C ILE A 12 3.93 -19.75 1.79
N ALA A 13 4.75 -18.68 1.75
CA ALA A 13 5.78 -18.44 2.74
C ALA A 13 5.30 -17.43 3.80
N GLY A 14 5.29 -17.89 5.06
CA GLY A 14 4.85 -17.13 6.25
C GLY A 14 3.38 -17.34 6.61
N LEU A 15 3.13 -17.52 7.91
CA LEU A 15 1.80 -17.73 8.52
C LEU A 15 1.34 -16.52 9.35
N GLY A 16 1.73 -15.31 8.92
CA GLY A 16 1.14 -14.07 9.41
C GLY A 16 -0.22 -13.77 8.76
N GLN A 17 -0.79 -12.61 9.06
CA GLN A 17 -2.10 -12.18 8.54
C GLN A 17 -2.17 -12.26 7.00
N THR A 18 -1.13 -11.79 6.30
CA THR A 18 -1.03 -11.85 4.84
C THR A 18 -0.98 -13.29 4.33
N GLY A 19 -0.14 -14.16 4.93
CA GLY A 19 -0.06 -15.57 4.52
C GLY A 19 -1.39 -16.31 4.71
N LEU A 20 -2.10 -16.04 5.80
CA LEU A 20 -3.43 -16.62 6.04
C LEU A 20 -4.48 -16.13 5.06
N SER A 21 -4.39 -14.87 4.56
CA SER A 21 -5.27 -14.41 3.49
C SER A 21 -4.98 -15.13 2.17
N CYS A 22 -3.70 -15.41 1.86
CA CYS A 22 -3.32 -16.23 0.70
C CYS A 22 -3.85 -17.67 0.84
N VAL A 23 -3.79 -18.28 2.04
CA VAL A 23 -4.38 -19.60 2.32
C VAL A 23 -5.87 -19.59 1.98
N ARG A 24 -6.64 -18.65 2.56
CA ARG A 24 -8.09 -18.54 2.30
C ARG A 24 -8.40 -18.38 0.81
N TYR A 25 -7.64 -17.51 0.14
CA TYR A 25 -7.81 -17.26 -1.28
C TYR A 25 -7.56 -18.52 -2.12
N LEU A 26 -6.43 -19.23 -1.95
CA LEU A 26 -6.12 -20.42 -2.72
C LEU A 26 -7.07 -21.57 -2.42
N GLN A 27 -7.56 -21.72 -1.18
CA GLN A 27 -8.61 -22.68 -0.82
C GLN A 27 -9.91 -22.40 -1.59
N GLN A 28 -10.34 -21.13 -1.67
CA GLN A 28 -11.55 -20.75 -2.41
C GLN A 28 -11.41 -21.01 -3.92
N GLN A 29 -10.19 -20.87 -4.45
CA GLN A 29 -9.90 -21.18 -5.86
C GLN A 29 -9.69 -22.69 -6.10
N SER A 30 -9.75 -23.55 -5.06
CA SER A 30 -9.46 -24.97 -5.14
C SER A 30 -8.07 -25.29 -5.74
N VAL A 31 -7.10 -24.43 -5.50
CA VAL A 31 -5.71 -24.57 -5.99
C VAL A 31 -4.87 -25.27 -4.93
N ALA A 32 -4.06 -26.24 -5.37
CA ALA A 32 -3.17 -26.99 -4.46
C ALA A 32 -2.02 -26.10 -3.98
N PHE A 33 -1.78 -26.13 -2.67
CA PHE A 33 -0.68 -25.39 -2.05
C PHE A 33 -0.09 -26.14 -0.84
N LYS A 34 1.12 -25.73 -0.46
CA LYS A 34 1.80 -26.05 0.81
C LYS A 34 2.12 -24.74 1.51
N VAL A 35 2.47 -24.83 2.78
CA VAL A 35 2.88 -23.66 3.56
C VAL A 35 4.30 -23.86 4.08
N TRP A 36 5.09 -22.81 4.06
CA TRP A 36 6.42 -22.74 4.64
C TRP A 36 6.51 -21.54 5.58
N ASP A 37 6.82 -21.77 6.85
CA ASP A 37 7.17 -20.70 7.78
C ASP A 37 8.68 -20.73 8.06
N THR A 38 9.35 -19.61 7.88
CA THR A 38 10.81 -19.51 8.00
C THR A 38 11.33 -19.72 9.42
N ARG A 39 10.45 -19.65 10.43
CA ARG A 39 10.80 -19.79 11.85
C ARG A 39 10.90 -21.27 12.24
N ALA A 40 12.13 -21.77 12.45
CA ALA A 40 12.38 -23.17 12.84
C ALA A 40 11.64 -23.60 14.11
N GLY A 41 11.49 -22.71 15.09
CA GLY A 41 10.79 -22.97 16.35
C GLY A 41 9.31 -22.62 16.36
N PHE A 42 8.70 -22.35 15.20
CA PHE A 42 7.30 -21.97 15.13
C PHE A 42 6.39 -23.18 15.46
N SER A 43 5.63 -23.05 16.56
CA SER A 43 4.66 -24.06 16.97
C SER A 43 3.33 -23.82 16.28
N VAL A 44 2.97 -24.74 15.39
CA VAL A 44 1.67 -24.71 14.70
C VAL A 44 0.60 -25.26 15.64
N SER A 45 -0.35 -24.42 16.06
CA SER A 45 -1.47 -24.87 16.89
C SER A 45 -2.42 -25.76 16.08
N LYS A 46 -3.23 -26.59 16.78
CA LYS A 46 -4.23 -27.45 16.12
C LYS A 46 -5.25 -26.61 15.31
N GLU A 47 -5.64 -25.47 15.83
CA GLU A 47 -6.57 -24.53 15.19
C GLU A 47 -5.98 -23.97 13.91
N LEU A 48 -4.71 -23.56 13.95
CA LEU A 48 -3.99 -23.05 12.78
C LEU A 48 -3.82 -24.13 11.72
N ALA A 49 -3.43 -25.36 12.12
CA ALA A 49 -3.31 -26.49 11.21
C ALA A 49 -4.65 -26.81 10.54
N ALA A 50 -5.74 -26.80 11.29
CA ALA A 50 -7.09 -27.01 10.76
C ALA A 50 -7.52 -25.90 9.79
N GLN A 51 -7.18 -24.65 10.09
CA GLN A 51 -7.46 -23.51 9.23
C GLN A 51 -6.68 -23.58 7.90
N VAL A 52 -5.40 -23.96 7.96
CA VAL A 52 -4.53 -24.08 6.78
C VAL A 52 -4.94 -25.29 5.94
N ASN A 53 -5.26 -26.40 6.56
CA ASN A 53 -5.67 -27.66 5.91
C ASN A 53 -4.76 -28.08 4.73
N ALA A 54 -3.44 -27.95 4.93
CA ALA A 54 -2.40 -28.30 3.96
C ALA A 54 -1.09 -28.62 4.70
N ASP A 55 -0.11 -29.15 4.00
CA ASP A 55 1.21 -29.46 4.57
C ASP A 55 1.91 -28.16 5.00
N ILE A 56 2.38 -28.13 6.25
CA ILE A 56 3.13 -27.00 6.83
C ILE A 56 4.56 -27.47 7.13
N SER A 57 5.55 -26.75 6.60
CA SER A 57 6.97 -26.92 6.91
C SER A 57 7.47 -25.70 7.67
N CYS A 58 8.35 -25.87 8.66
CA CYS A 58 8.92 -24.79 9.44
C CYS A 58 10.46 -24.86 9.41
N GLY A 59 11.11 -23.71 9.32
CA GLY A 59 12.57 -23.62 9.25
C GLY A 59 13.14 -24.07 7.91
N ASP A 60 14.24 -24.81 7.97
CA ASP A 60 14.98 -25.26 6.79
C ASP A 60 14.17 -26.23 5.94
N LEU A 61 14.34 -26.10 4.62
CA LEU A 61 13.63 -26.93 3.66
C LEU A 61 14.55 -28.00 3.04
N PRO A 62 14.05 -29.23 2.79
CA PRO A 62 14.81 -30.25 2.10
C PRO A 62 15.11 -29.83 0.65
N GLN A 63 16.22 -30.38 0.07
CA GLN A 63 16.67 -29.97 -1.25
C GLN A 63 15.64 -30.16 -2.36
N ASN A 64 14.79 -31.16 -2.25
CA ASN A 64 13.75 -31.49 -3.24
C ASN A 64 12.42 -30.78 -3.00
N TYR A 65 12.32 -29.87 -2.03
CA TYR A 65 11.05 -29.22 -1.63
C TYR A 65 10.35 -28.52 -2.79
N TRP A 66 11.13 -27.92 -3.68
CA TRP A 66 10.61 -27.13 -4.81
C TRP A 66 10.21 -27.96 -6.04
N GLN A 67 10.38 -29.31 -6.01
CA GLN A 67 9.97 -30.15 -7.12
C GLN A 67 8.46 -30.08 -7.34
N GLY A 68 8.06 -29.75 -8.59
CA GLY A 68 6.66 -29.59 -8.98
C GLY A 68 5.99 -28.31 -8.52
N VAL A 69 6.68 -27.47 -7.73
CA VAL A 69 6.18 -26.13 -7.33
C VAL A 69 6.28 -25.18 -8.52
N THR A 70 5.23 -24.41 -8.76
CA THR A 70 5.18 -23.42 -9.83
C THR A 70 5.29 -21.99 -9.30
N HIS A 71 4.74 -21.73 -8.10
CA HIS A 71 4.70 -20.40 -7.51
C HIS A 71 5.09 -20.43 -6.03
N LEU A 72 5.89 -19.46 -5.63
CA LEU A 72 6.17 -19.13 -4.23
C LEU A 72 5.51 -17.79 -3.93
N VAL A 73 4.49 -17.80 -3.07
CA VAL A 73 3.82 -16.58 -2.58
C VAL A 73 4.53 -16.13 -1.31
N LEU A 74 5.26 -15.05 -1.40
CA LEU A 74 6.13 -14.56 -0.34
C LEU A 74 5.40 -13.49 0.49
N SER A 75 5.26 -13.71 1.79
CA SER A 75 4.75 -12.66 2.69
C SER A 75 5.74 -11.49 2.78
N PRO A 76 5.27 -10.23 2.89
CA PRO A 76 6.13 -9.02 2.86
C PRO A 76 7.24 -9.01 3.92
N GLY A 77 7.02 -9.66 5.07
CA GLY A 77 8.01 -9.80 6.15
C GLY A 77 9.16 -10.75 5.85
N ILE A 78 9.10 -11.53 4.75
CA ILE A 78 10.13 -12.48 4.38
C ILE A 78 11.04 -11.89 3.30
N ALA A 79 12.36 -12.00 3.51
CA ALA A 79 13.34 -11.42 2.62
C ALA A 79 13.40 -12.15 1.26
N THR A 80 13.47 -11.38 0.17
CA THR A 80 13.50 -11.91 -1.20
C THR A 80 14.87 -12.51 -1.58
N ASP A 81 15.90 -12.28 -0.77
CA ASP A 81 17.28 -12.74 -0.92
C ASP A 81 17.62 -13.97 -0.07
N LEU A 82 16.64 -14.55 0.65
CA LEU A 82 16.86 -15.79 1.39
C LEU A 82 17.36 -16.90 0.48
N PRO A 83 18.29 -17.77 0.96
CA PRO A 83 18.82 -18.90 0.19
C PRO A 83 17.73 -19.80 -0.41
N GLU A 84 16.66 -20.06 0.36
CA GLU A 84 15.51 -20.88 -0.07
C GLU A 84 14.75 -20.22 -1.21
N VAL A 85 14.56 -18.90 -1.16
CA VAL A 85 13.92 -18.11 -2.24
C VAL A 85 14.79 -18.10 -3.49
N ALA A 86 16.11 -17.95 -3.32
CA ALA A 86 17.06 -18.03 -4.44
C ALA A 86 17.04 -19.42 -5.10
N ARG A 87 16.98 -20.50 -4.29
CA ARG A 87 16.86 -21.89 -4.78
C ARG A 87 15.54 -22.08 -5.54
N ALA A 88 14.43 -21.58 -5.02
CA ALA A 88 13.14 -21.64 -5.73
C ALA A 88 13.24 -21.00 -7.12
N ARG A 89 13.83 -19.79 -7.23
CA ARG A 89 14.05 -19.11 -8.52
C ARG A 89 14.94 -19.91 -9.48
N GLN A 90 16.04 -20.53 -8.98
CA GLN A 90 16.93 -21.39 -9.79
C GLN A 90 16.20 -22.61 -10.36
N MET A 91 15.17 -23.10 -9.66
CA MET A 91 14.34 -24.21 -10.13
C MET A 91 13.15 -23.76 -11.00
N GLY A 92 13.09 -22.46 -11.39
CA GLY A 92 12.05 -21.92 -12.25
C GLY A 92 10.75 -21.59 -11.54
N VAL A 93 10.72 -21.59 -10.18
CA VAL A 93 9.55 -21.19 -9.42
C VAL A 93 9.34 -19.69 -9.52
N SER A 94 8.14 -19.27 -9.89
CA SER A 94 7.76 -17.85 -9.93
C SER A 94 7.57 -17.32 -8.50
N VAL A 95 8.37 -16.34 -8.11
CA VAL A 95 8.26 -15.67 -6.79
C VAL A 95 7.37 -14.45 -6.94
N ILE A 96 6.24 -14.45 -6.24
CA ILE A 96 5.20 -13.42 -6.25
C ILE A 96 4.80 -13.07 -4.81
N GLY A 97 4.01 -12.01 -4.63
CA GLY A 97 3.42 -11.63 -3.35
C GLY A 97 1.90 -11.72 -3.34
N ASP A 98 1.30 -11.38 -2.19
CA ASP A 98 -0.15 -11.27 -2.03
C ASP A 98 -0.78 -10.26 -3.00
N ILE A 99 -0.09 -9.16 -3.24
CA ILE A 99 -0.56 -8.10 -4.15
C ILE A 99 -0.54 -8.57 -5.61
N GLU A 100 0.40 -9.43 -6.01
CA GLU A 100 0.38 -10.04 -7.35
C GLU A 100 -0.80 -10.99 -7.52
N LEU A 101 -1.11 -11.83 -6.51
CA LEU A 101 -2.33 -12.66 -6.54
C LEU A 101 -3.59 -11.80 -6.60
N PHE A 102 -3.63 -10.70 -5.84
CA PHE A 102 -4.74 -9.75 -5.90
C PHE A 102 -4.85 -9.12 -7.31
N ALA A 103 -3.73 -8.70 -7.90
CA ALA A 103 -3.70 -8.08 -9.22
C ALA A 103 -4.27 -9.01 -10.33
N GLN A 104 -4.03 -10.32 -10.21
CA GLN A 104 -4.54 -11.33 -11.15
C GLN A 104 -6.05 -11.61 -10.99
N ALA A 105 -6.64 -11.21 -9.85
CA ALA A 105 -8.03 -11.52 -9.51
C ALA A 105 -8.97 -10.31 -9.49
N VAL A 106 -8.41 -9.11 -9.31
CA VAL A 106 -9.20 -7.89 -9.16
C VAL A 106 -9.87 -7.47 -10.47
N ASN A 107 -11.15 -7.11 -10.39
CA ASN A 107 -11.93 -6.63 -11.55
C ASN A 107 -12.39 -5.17 -11.39
N GLN A 108 -12.39 -4.64 -10.16
CA GLN A 108 -12.75 -3.24 -9.88
C GLN A 108 -11.57 -2.30 -10.09
N ALA A 109 -11.86 -1.00 -10.10
CA ALA A 109 -10.82 0.02 -10.13
C ALA A 109 -9.92 -0.04 -8.90
N VAL A 110 -8.63 0.21 -9.08
CA VAL A 110 -7.64 0.17 -8.00
C VAL A 110 -6.87 1.49 -7.92
N ILE A 111 -6.77 2.03 -6.72
CA ILE A 111 -5.88 3.13 -6.35
C ILE A 111 -4.74 2.56 -5.53
N GLY A 112 -3.49 2.89 -5.88
CA GLY A 112 -2.30 2.48 -5.14
C GLY A 112 -1.66 3.65 -4.40
N ILE A 113 -1.33 3.46 -3.12
CA ILE A 113 -0.71 4.49 -2.28
C ILE A 113 0.53 3.91 -1.60
N THR A 114 1.69 4.51 -1.86
CA THR A 114 2.96 4.20 -1.19
C THR A 114 3.70 5.47 -0.79
N GLY A 115 4.79 5.33 -0.10
CA GLY A 115 5.64 6.42 0.41
C GLY A 115 6.37 5.98 1.68
N SER A 116 7.27 6.78 2.17
CA SER A 116 7.87 6.56 3.49
C SER A 116 6.85 6.88 4.57
N ASN A 117 6.23 8.05 4.54
CA ASN A 117 5.28 8.54 5.53
C ASN A 117 3.93 8.92 4.89
N GLY A 118 2.86 9.01 5.70
CA GLY A 118 1.55 9.46 5.26
C GLY A 118 0.62 8.40 4.64
N LYS A 119 1.13 7.23 4.26
CA LYS A 119 0.39 6.17 3.56
C LYS A 119 -1.00 5.89 4.15
N THR A 120 -1.06 5.54 5.42
CA THR A 120 -2.32 5.16 6.09
C THR A 120 -3.31 6.32 6.12
N THR A 121 -2.83 7.53 6.40
CA THR A 121 -3.69 8.73 6.41
C THR A 121 -4.29 8.95 5.03
N VAL A 122 -3.49 8.91 3.97
CA VAL A 122 -3.98 9.12 2.60
C VAL A 122 -4.89 7.98 2.15
N THR A 123 -4.58 6.72 2.48
CA THR A 123 -5.45 5.57 2.15
C THR A 123 -6.83 5.69 2.78
N LEU A 124 -6.88 5.98 4.09
CA LEU A 124 -8.15 6.13 4.81
C LEU A 124 -8.90 7.38 4.38
N LEU A 125 -8.22 8.51 4.17
CA LEU A 125 -8.81 9.75 3.70
C LEU A 125 -9.40 9.59 2.29
N THR A 126 -8.65 9.03 1.35
CA THR A 126 -9.13 8.74 -0.02
C THR A 126 -10.37 7.86 0.01
N THR A 127 -10.35 6.77 0.81
CA THR A 127 -11.50 5.88 0.98
C THR A 127 -12.70 6.61 1.58
N HIS A 128 -12.47 7.48 2.57
CA HIS A 128 -13.51 8.27 3.21
C HIS A 128 -14.18 9.23 2.21
N ILE A 129 -13.37 9.98 1.45
CA ILE A 129 -13.89 10.93 0.44
C ILE A 129 -14.71 10.18 -0.61
N LEU A 130 -14.19 9.08 -1.18
CA LEU A 130 -14.91 8.28 -2.16
C LEU A 130 -16.26 7.79 -1.64
N LYS A 131 -16.31 7.31 -0.37
CA LYS A 131 -17.58 6.90 0.26
C LYS A 131 -18.56 8.06 0.40
N LYS A 132 -18.07 9.25 0.78
CA LYS A 132 -18.91 10.45 0.88
C LYS A 132 -19.47 10.92 -0.46
N LEU A 133 -18.74 10.65 -1.54
CA LEU A 133 -19.17 10.90 -2.93
C LEU A 133 -20.06 9.79 -3.49
N GLY A 134 -20.41 8.77 -2.70
CA GLY A 134 -21.35 7.72 -3.09
C GLY A 134 -20.71 6.46 -3.71
N PHE A 135 -19.39 6.38 -3.81
CA PHE A 135 -18.72 5.17 -4.28
C PHE A 135 -18.64 4.12 -3.15
N ASN A 136 -18.80 2.85 -3.51
CA ASN A 136 -18.50 1.75 -2.61
C ASN A 136 -16.99 1.47 -2.62
N ALA A 137 -16.21 2.23 -1.83
CA ALA A 137 -14.76 2.12 -1.75
C ALA A 137 -14.32 1.31 -0.53
N ILE A 138 -13.22 0.53 -0.67
CA ILE A 138 -12.66 -0.28 0.40
C ILE A 138 -11.16 -0.02 0.56
N ALA A 139 -10.70 0.22 1.80
CA ALA A 139 -9.29 0.30 2.13
C ALA A 139 -8.73 -1.11 2.39
N ALA A 140 -7.60 -1.44 1.78
CA ALA A 140 -6.98 -2.75 1.91
C ALA A 140 -5.44 -2.70 1.72
N GLY A 141 -4.78 -3.84 1.87
CA GLY A 141 -3.33 -4.00 1.70
C GLY A 141 -2.59 -3.97 3.03
N ASN A 142 -1.63 -3.07 3.18
CA ASN A 142 -0.84 -2.94 4.42
C ASN A 142 -1.62 -2.30 5.58
N VAL A 143 -2.79 -1.72 5.31
CA VAL A 143 -3.76 -1.21 6.29
C VAL A 143 -5.16 -1.71 5.96
N GLY A 144 -6.00 -1.84 6.96
CA GLY A 144 -7.37 -2.33 6.77
C GLY A 144 -7.39 -3.85 6.59
N LEU A 145 -8.12 -4.31 5.57
CA LEU A 145 -8.18 -5.73 5.23
C LEU A 145 -6.95 -6.16 4.42
N PRO A 146 -6.45 -7.40 4.56
CA PRO A 146 -5.56 -7.97 3.56
C PRO A 146 -6.14 -7.83 2.15
N ALA A 147 -5.31 -7.53 1.15
CA ALA A 147 -5.78 -7.24 -0.19
C ALA A 147 -6.67 -8.38 -0.76
N LEU A 148 -6.26 -9.63 -0.60
CA LEU A 148 -7.02 -10.79 -1.07
C LEU A 148 -8.37 -10.96 -0.36
N ASP A 149 -8.45 -10.67 0.94
CA ASP A 149 -9.71 -10.74 1.68
C ASP A 149 -10.69 -9.66 1.19
N SER A 150 -10.18 -8.51 0.73
CA SER A 150 -11.02 -7.44 0.19
C SER A 150 -11.77 -7.84 -1.10
N LEU A 151 -11.29 -8.83 -1.84
CA LEU A 151 -11.95 -9.35 -3.05
C LEU A 151 -13.34 -9.97 -2.77
N GLN A 152 -13.61 -10.35 -1.51
CA GLN A 152 -14.92 -10.89 -1.11
C GLN A 152 -15.98 -9.80 -0.93
N HIS A 153 -15.58 -8.54 -0.93
CA HIS A 153 -16.46 -7.40 -0.79
C HIS A 153 -16.82 -6.83 -2.17
N LYS A 154 -18.09 -6.55 -2.38
CA LYS A 154 -18.55 -5.86 -3.60
C LYS A 154 -18.15 -4.39 -3.49
N ALA A 155 -16.97 -4.05 -3.99
CA ALA A 155 -16.50 -2.67 -4.02
C ALA A 155 -16.39 -2.19 -5.48
N ASP A 156 -16.61 -0.89 -5.69
CA ASP A 156 -16.36 -0.22 -6.98
C ASP A 156 -14.89 0.14 -7.11
N ILE A 157 -14.26 0.48 -5.98
CA ILE A 157 -12.89 0.98 -5.92
C ILE A 157 -12.15 0.35 -4.73
N SER A 158 -11.03 -0.30 -4.99
CA SER A 158 -10.07 -0.72 -3.96
C SER A 158 -8.98 0.34 -3.78
N VAL A 159 -8.81 0.83 -2.55
CA VAL A 159 -7.75 1.78 -2.18
C VAL A 159 -6.68 1.01 -1.41
N LEU A 160 -5.56 0.74 -2.05
CA LEU A 160 -4.50 -0.10 -1.52
C LEU A 160 -3.37 0.72 -0.89
N GLU A 161 -3.11 0.50 0.39
CA GLU A 161 -1.83 0.85 0.99
C GLU A 161 -0.80 -0.20 0.61
N LEU A 162 0.30 0.21 -0.04
CA LEU A 162 1.35 -0.67 -0.53
C LEU A 162 2.69 -0.36 0.14
N SER A 163 3.29 -1.37 0.79
CA SER A 163 4.65 -1.29 1.29
C SER A 163 5.66 -1.49 0.16
N SER A 164 6.93 -1.07 0.36
CA SER A 164 8.01 -1.38 -0.57
C SER A 164 8.21 -2.88 -0.76
N PHE A 165 8.06 -3.67 0.32
CA PHE A 165 8.20 -5.13 0.29
C PHE A 165 7.12 -5.80 -0.56
N GLN A 166 5.88 -5.33 -0.52
CA GLN A 166 4.81 -5.82 -1.38
C GLN A 166 5.09 -5.48 -2.85
N LEU A 167 5.56 -4.25 -3.12
CA LEU A 167 5.87 -3.81 -4.47
C LEU A 167 7.05 -4.58 -5.08
N GLU A 168 8.03 -5.08 -4.30
CA GLU A 168 9.14 -5.92 -4.80
C GLU A 168 8.65 -7.18 -5.53
N THR A 169 7.53 -7.74 -5.11
CA THR A 169 6.98 -8.99 -5.64
C THR A 169 5.73 -8.80 -6.48
N THR A 170 5.40 -7.54 -6.82
CA THR A 170 4.24 -7.14 -7.65
C THR A 170 4.71 -6.79 -9.06
N ARG A 171 4.00 -7.29 -10.09
CA ARG A 171 4.36 -7.11 -11.51
C ARG A 171 3.22 -6.63 -12.37
N SER A 172 2.00 -7.15 -12.18
CA SER A 172 0.85 -6.98 -13.07
C SER A 172 -0.24 -6.07 -12.52
N LEU A 173 -0.02 -5.42 -11.37
CA LEU A 173 -1.02 -4.55 -10.74
C LEU A 173 -1.31 -3.32 -11.61
N ALA A 174 -2.48 -3.30 -12.24
CA ALA A 174 -2.96 -2.16 -13.01
C ALA A 174 -3.69 -1.16 -12.09
N LEU A 175 -3.23 0.09 -12.08
CA LEU A 175 -3.78 1.14 -11.24
C LEU A 175 -4.50 2.20 -12.08
N SER A 176 -5.73 2.56 -11.68
CA SER A 176 -6.42 3.75 -12.20
C SER A 176 -5.69 5.03 -11.78
N ALA A 177 -5.17 5.06 -10.56
CA ALA A 177 -4.31 6.12 -10.04
C ALA A 177 -3.32 5.57 -9.01
N GLY A 178 -2.13 6.13 -8.95
CA GLY A 178 -1.09 5.76 -7.99
C GLY A 178 -0.31 6.96 -7.48
N VAL A 179 0.20 6.88 -6.25
CA VAL A 179 1.01 7.93 -5.63
C VAL A 179 2.19 7.38 -4.85
N ILE A 180 3.34 8.00 -5.02
CA ILE A 180 4.43 7.97 -4.04
C ILE A 180 4.36 9.30 -3.29
N LEU A 181 4.01 9.26 -2.00
CA LEU A 181 3.79 10.49 -1.21
C LEU A 181 5.10 11.25 -0.94
N ASN A 182 6.13 10.52 -0.60
CA ASN A 182 7.48 11.00 -0.27
C ASN A 182 8.45 9.83 -0.18
N ILE A 183 9.76 10.12 -0.31
CA ILE A 183 10.85 9.16 -0.11
C ILE A 183 11.83 9.73 0.92
N SER A 184 11.94 9.08 2.05
CA SER A 184 12.96 9.32 3.08
C SER A 184 13.56 8.01 3.55
N ALA A 185 14.75 8.04 4.14
CA ALA A 185 15.45 6.83 4.59
C ALA A 185 14.59 6.04 5.60
N ASP A 186 14.24 4.82 5.22
CA ASP A 186 13.48 3.86 6.02
C ASP A 186 13.79 2.45 5.52
N HIS A 187 13.68 1.43 6.39
CA HIS A 187 13.90 0.02 6.03
C HIS A 187 15.24 -0.27 5.32
N LEU A 188 16.31 0.49 5.64
CA LEU A 188 17.63 0.29 5.01
C LEU A 188 18.32 -0.99 5.47
N ASP A 189 17.91 -1.58 6.57
CA ASP A 189 18.27 -2.93 7.00
C ASP A 189 17.87 -3.98 5.96
N ARG A 190 16.78 -3.74 5.22
CA ARG A 190 16.25 -4.65 4.18
C ARG A 190 16.63 -4.22 2.76
N HIS A 191 16.51 -2.95 2.43
CA HIS A 191 16.79 -2.43 1.08
C HIS A 191 18.26 -2.04 0.85
N HIS A 192 19.08 -1.97 1.91
CA HIS A 192 20.49 -1.63 1.92
C HIS A 192 20.81 -0.19 1.48
N THR A 193 20.08 0.37 0.52
CA THR A 193 20.27 1.74 0.03
C THR A 193 18.95 2.48 -0.17
N LEU A 194 18.96 3.81 -0.06
CA LEU A 194 17.81 4.65 -0.38
C LEU A 194 17.38 4.49 -1.86
N ALA A 195 18.34 4.28 -2.76
CA ALA A 195 18.06 4.07 -4.18
C ALA A 195 17.25 2.79 -4.41
N ALA A 196 17.64 1.65 -3.80
CA ALA A 196 16.90 0.39 -3.90
C ALA A 196 15.50 0.49 -3.26
N TYR A 197 15.38 1.22 -2.13
CA TYR A 197 14.09 1.50 -1.51
C TYR A 197 13.18 2.33 -2.42
N SER A 198 13.72 3.38 -3.05
CA SER A 198 13.00 4.21 -4.02
C SER A 198 12.57 3.38 -5.24
N GLU A 199 13.48 2.58 -5.81
CA GLU A 199 13.20 1.70 -6.96
C GLU A 199 12.07 0.71 -6.65
N ALA A 200 12.06 0.11 -5.46
CA ALA A 200 10.97 -0.77 -5.05
C ALA A 200 9.63 -0.04 -5.05
N LYS A 201 9.57 1.21 -4.58
CA LYS A 201 8.33 2.01 -4.60
C LYS A 201 7.94 2.50 -5.99
N GLN A 202 8.91 2.81 -6.86
CA GLN A 202 8.67 3.22 -8.24
C GLN A 202 7.87 2.19 -9.05
N ARG A 203 7.90 0.92 -8.65
CA ARG A 203 7.11 -0.15 -9.29
C ARG A 203 5.59 0.11 -9.25
N ILE A 204 5.11 0.98 -8.35
CA ILE A 204 3.71 1.40 -8.30
C ILE A 204 3.24 2.05 -9.62
N TYR A 205 4.18 2.61 -10.38
CA TYR A 205 3.85 3.29 -11.64
C TYR A 205 3.92 2.39 -12.89
N ASN A 206 4.36 1.13 -12.76
CA ASN A 206 4.60 0.25 -13.93
C ASN A 206 3.36 0.07 -14.82
N HIS A 207 2.16 0.01 -14.26
CA HIS A 207 0.89 -0.11 -14.98
C HIS A 207 -0.13 0.90 -14.43
N CYS A 208 0.34 2.11 -14.13
CA CYS A 208 -0.45 3.17 -13.56
C CYS A 208 -0.91 4.14 -14.65
N ARG A 209 -2.20 4.40 -14.73
CA ARG A 209 -2.76 5.34 -15.71
C ARG A 209 -2.51 6.79 -15.30
N VAL A 210 -2.82 7.15 -14.05
CA VAL A 210 -2.65 8.49 -13.52
C VAL A 210 -1.66 8.47 -12.35
N ALA A 211 -0.52 9.11 -12.48
CA ALA A 211 0.45 9.28 -11.41
C ALA A 211 0.21 10.59 -10.67
N VAL A 212 -0.05 10.52 -9.35
CA VAL A 212 -0.01 11.69 -8.48
C VAL A 212 1.42 11.85 -7.97
N VAL A 213 2.00 13.03 -8.14
CA VAL A 213 3.40 13.33 -7.84
C VAL A 213 3.53 14.56 -6.95
N ASN A 214 4.50 14.54 -6.05
CA ASN A 214 4.86 15.73 -5.27
C ASN A 214 5.93 16.53 -6.03
N ARG A 215 5.60 17.75 -6.52
CA ARG A 215 6.55 18.58 -7.28
C ARG A 215 7.76 19.05 -6.46
N ASP A 216 7.63 19.02 -5.13
CA ASP A 216 8.69 19.43 -4.21
C ASP A 216 9.65 18.27 -3.84
N ASP A 217 9.33 17.02 -4.27
CA ASP A 217 10.18 15.82 -4.06
C ASP A 217 10.36 15.05 -5.39
N SER A 218 11.52 15.23 -6.02
CA SER A 218 11.85 14.60 -7.30
C SER A 218 11.84 13.07 -7.25
N ASN A 219 12.02 12.45 -6.07
CA ASN A 219 11.99 10.99 -5.91
C ASN A 219 10.57 10.43 -6.09
N THR A 220 9.53 11.27 -6.07
CA THR A 220 8.15 10.85 -6.32
C THR A 220 7.79 10.80 -7.80
N MET A 221 8.63 11.37 -8.67
CA MET A 221 8.39 11.40 -10.12
C MET A 221 8.50 10.00 -10.72
N PRO A 222 7.54 9.59 -11.59
CA PRO A 222 7.60 8.30 -12.26
C PRO A 222 8.87 8.14 -13.10
N MET A 223 9.55 7.02 -12.92
CA MET A 223 10.68 6.62 -13.78
C MET A 223 10.20 5.88 -15.05
N THR A 224 8.92 5.52 -15.11
CA THR A 224 8.27 4.89 -16.26
C THR A 224 7.28 5.86 -16.90
N ALA A 225 6.92 5.62 -18.16
CA ALA A 225 5.88 6.40 -18.84
C ALA A 225 4.50 6.17 -18.19
N VAL A 226 3.77 7.26 -17.96
CA VAL A 226 2.38 7.26 -17.48
C VAL A 226 1.53 8.16 -18.38
N GLU A 227 0.23 7.86 -18.49
CA GLU A 227 -0.65 8.66 -19.37
C GLU A 227 -0.81 10.09 -18.87
N THR A 228 -1.03 10.27 -17.58
CA THR A 228 -1.32 11.56 -16.96
C THR A 228 -0.55 11.70 -15.66
N LYS A 229 -0.09 12.92 -15.37
CA LYS A 229 0.45 13.30 -14.07
C LYS A 229 -0.43 14.39 -13.47
N LEU A 230 -0.73 14.25 -12.17
CA LEU A 230 -1.35 15.28 -11.34
C LEU A 230 -0.35 15.70 -10.27
N ALA A 231 -0.05 16.98 -10.19
CA ALA A 231 0.97 17.47 -9.28
C ALA A 231 0.36 18.00 -7.97
N THR A 232 1.03 17.72 -6.86
CA THR A 232 0.78 18.30 -5.53
C THR A 232 2.01 19.08 -5.08
N GLY A 233 1.91 19.97 -4.09
CA GLY A 233 3.07 20.70 -3.58
C GLY A 233 2.69 21.80 -2.60
N LEU A 234 3.71 22.31 -1.88
CA LEU A 234 3.58 23.39 -0.89
C LEU A 234 3.89 24.79 -1.48
N THR A 235 3.90 24.90 -2.80
CA THR A 235 4.07 26.15 -3.53
C THR A 235 2.80 26.51 -4.29
N PRO A 236 2.54 27.80 -4.57
CA PRO A 236 1.46 28.20 -5.46
C PRO A 236 1.57 27.52 -6.83
N ALA A 237 0.44 27.13 -7.39
CA ALA A 237 0.38 26.51 -8.70
C ALA A 237 -0.83 27.04 -9.50
N SER A 238 -0.62 27.30 -10.80
CA SER A 238 -1.69 27.69 -11.73
C SER A 238 -2.45 26.51 -12.29
N GLU A 239 -1.86 25.32 -12.21
CA GLU A 239 -2.43 24.05 -12.65
C GLU A 239 -2.34 23.03 -11.50
N ASP A 240 -3.25 22.06 -11.48
CA ASP A 240 -3.34 21.02 -10.45
C ASP A 240 -3.48 21.59 -9.02
N PHE A 241 -2.91 20.87 -8.04
CA PHE A 241 -2.99 21.23 -6.63
C PHE A 241 -1.79 22.08 -6.19
N GLY A 242 -2.07 23.10 -5.38
CA GLY A 242 -1.08 24.01 -4.82
C GLY A 242 -1.41 24.39 -3.38
N TRP A 243 -0.57 25.26 -2.82
CA TRP A 243 -0.68 25.77 -1.47
C TRP A 243 -0.51 27.28 -1.43
N ASP A 244 -1.46 27.98 -0.82
CA ASP A 244 -1.32 29.38 -0.45
C ASP A 244 -0.90 29.45 1.02
N ALA A 245 0.37 29.81 1.25
CA ALA A 245 0.93 29.89 2.60
C ALA A 245 0.35 31.04 3.43
N ALA A 246 -0.11 32.13 2.79
CA ALA A 246 -0.64 33.29 3.49
C ALA A 246 -2.02 32.99 4.11
N SER A 247 -2.88 32.30 3.39
CA SER A 247 -4.21 31.88 3.86
C SER A 247 -4.26 30.47 4.43
N GLN A 248 -3.14 29.71 4.40
CA GLN A 248 -3.08 28.28 4.74
C GLN A 248 -4.15 27.45 4.02
N THR A 249 -4.27 27.68 2.72
CA THR A 249 -5.35 27.12 1.89
C THR A 249 -4.77 26.24 0.77
N ILE A 250 -5.32 25.04 0.62
CA ILE A 250 -5.10 24.18 -0.55
C ILE A 250 -5.82 24.83 -1.73
N THR A 251 -5.12 24.95 -2.86
CA THR A 251 -5.67 25.49 -4.10
C THR A 251 -5.75 24.42 -5.17
N TYR A 252 -6.66 24.60 -6.13
CA TYR A 252 -6.74 23.80 -7.35
C TYR A 252 -6.87 24.74 -8.56
N ASN A 253 -5.98 24.57 -9.55
CA ASN A 253 -5.88 25.45 -10.71
C ASN A 253 -5.83 26.95 -10.32
N GLY A 254 -5.03 27.26 -9.31
CA GLY A 254 -4.85 28.61 -8.77
C GLY A 254 -6.02 29.17 -7.97
N LYS A 255 -7.11 28.40 -7.75
CA LYS A 255 -8.29 28.86 -6.99
C LYS A 255 -8.31 28.20 -5.61
N PRO A 256 -8.73 28.94 -4.55
CA PRO A 256 -8.92 28.37 -3.22
C PRO A 256 -9.91 27.19 -3.25
N LEU A 257 -9.55 26.08 -2.57
CA LEU A 257 -10.37 24.87 -2.51
C LEU A 257 -10.72 24.48 -1.07
N LEU A 258 -9.73 24.46 -0.15
CA LEU A 258 -9.93 24.01 1.22
C LEU A 258 -8.92 24.65 2.16
N ALA A 259 -9.39 25.38 3.18
CA ALA A 259 -8.53 25.87 4.25
C ALA A 259 -8.14 24.70 5.19
N LEU A 260 -6.86 24.59 5.55
CA LEU A 260 -6.39 23.52 6.44
C LEU A 260 -7.07 23.59 7.81
N ALA A 261 -7.35 24.80 8.29
CA ALA A 261 -8.04 25.05 9.56
C ALA A 261 -9.48 24.48 9.62
N ASP A 262 -10.10 24.21 8.46
CA ASP A 262 -11.44 23.59 8.39
C ASP A 262 -11.39 22.07 8.58
N THR A 263 -10.20 21.48 8.75
CA THR A 263 -9.98 20.05 8.86
C THR A 263 -9.49 19.67 10.26
N ALA A 264 -9.63 18.40 10.62
CA ALA A 264 -9.02 17.85 11.84
C ALA A 264 -7.55 17.46 11.65
N LEU A 265 -6.99 17.64 10.44
CA LEU A 265 -5.61 17.29 10.08
C LEU A 265 -4.71 18.52 10.25
N VAL A 266 -3.65 18.40 11.06
CA VAL A 266 -2.77 19.50 11.42
C VAL A 266 -1.40 19.34 10.75
N GLY A 267 -0.77 20.46 10.36
CA GLY A 267 0.59 20.50 9.82
C GLY A 267 0.68 20.44 8.29
N LEU A 268 1.77 20.99 7.74
CA LEU A 268 1.99 21.10 6.29
C LEU A 268 2.07 19.73 5.59
N HIS A 269 2.59 18.71 6.27
CA HIS A 269 2.59 17.35 5.74
C HIS A 269 1.17 16.83 5.48
N ASN A 270 0.19 17.25 6.30
CA ASN A 270 -1.20 16.90 6.07
C ASN A 270 -1.84 17.73 4.96
N ALA A 271 -1.38 18.94 4.68
CA ALA A 271 -1.79 19.67 3.47
C ALA A 271 -1.40 18.88 2.20
N LEU A 272 -0.20 18.28 2.14
CA LEU A 272 0.23 17.39 1.06
C LEU A 272 -0.58 16.08 1.03
N ASN A 273 -0.85 15.47 2.18
CA ASN A 273 -1.67 14.27 2.28
C ASN A 273 -3.10 14.51 1.75
N ILE A 274 -3.71 15.65 2.08
CA ILE A 274 -5.04 16.05 1.60
C ILE A 274 -4.99 16.28 0.07
N GLN A 275 -4.02 17.03 -0.44
CA GLN A 275 -3.85 17.26 -1.87
C GLN A 275 -3.73 15.91 -2.62
N SER A 276 -2.90 14.98 -2.10
CA SER A 276 -2.72 13.66 -2.70
C SER A 276 -4.03 12.86 -2.72
N ALA A 277 -4.80 12.89 -1.63
CA ALA A 277 -6.11 12.22 -1.58
C ALA A 277 -7.11 12.83 -2.56
N LEU A 278 -7.19 14.17 -2.63
CA LEU A 278 -8.07 14.87 -3.58
C LEU A 278 -7.66 14.60 -5.04
N ALA A 279 -6.35 14.57 -5.34
CA ALA A 279 -5.84 14.22 -6.66
C ALA A 279 -6.18 12.78 -7.07
N LEU A 280 -6.08 11.82 -6.16
CA LEU A 280 -6.48 10.44 -6.42
C LEU A 280 -8.00 10.33 -6.66
N VAL A 281 -8.79 11.06 -5.88
CA VAL A 281 -10.27 11.08 -6.01
C VAL A 281 -10.71 11.76 -7.31
N SER A 282 -10.00 12.79 -7.79
CA SER A 282 -10.35 13.53 -9.01
C SER A 282 -10.37 12.65 -10.27
N VAL A 283 -9.73 11.49 -10.23
CA VAL A 283 -9.77 10.49 -11.30
C VAL A 283 -11.16 9.85 -11.44
N PHE A 284 -11.97 9.88 -10.38
CA PHE A 284 -13.29 9.25 -10.32
C PHE A 284 -14.44 10.28 -10.22
N SER A 285 -14.16 11.49 -9.73
CA SER A 285 -15.16 12.54 -9.56
C SER A 285 -14.61 13.91 -9.95
N GLN A 286 -15.35 14.66 -10.75
CA GLN A 286 -15.02 16.04 -11.12
C GLN A 286 -15.47 17.05 -10.05
N ASP A 287 -16.31 16.66 -9.10
CA ASP A 287 -16.79 17.53 -8.02
C ASP A 287 -15.77 17.61 -6.88
N LEU A 288 -14.72 18.42 -7.10
CA LEU A 288 -13.70 18.67 -6.09
C LEU A 288 -14.21 19.47 -4.89
N ASN A 289 -15.28 20.26 -5.05
CA ASN A 289 -15.86 20.97 -3.90
C ASN A 289 -16.54 19.99 -2.93
N ALA A 290 -17.33 19.02 -3.44
CA ALA A 290 -17.89 17.96 -2.61
C ALA A 290 -16.78 17.07 -2.00
N ALA A 291 -15.70 16.80 -2.74
CA ALA A 291 -14.55 16.06 -2.21
C ALA A 291 -13.86 16.83 -1.07
N ALA A 292 -13.63 18.14 -1.23
CA ALA A 292 -13.06 19.00 -0.20
C ALA A 292 -13.96 19.09 1.06
N GLU A 293 -15.28 19.18 0.86
CA GLU A 293 -16.23 19.17 1.99
C GLU A 293 -16.18 17.83 2.73
N ALA A 294 -16.01 16.71 2.04
CA ALA A 294 -15.86 15.40 2.69
C ALA A 294 -14.60 15.33 3.57
N VAL A 295 -13.50 16.01 3.23
CA VAL A 295 -12.27 16.05 4.05
C VAL A 295 -12.56 16.61 5.45
N LYS A 296 -13.42 17.62 5.59
CA LYS A 296 -13.74 18.27 6.88
C LYS A 296 -14.30 17.28 7.91
N SER A 297 -15.00 16.25 7.46
CA SER A 297 -15.58 15.21 8.32
C SER A 297 -14.64 14.04 8.62
N PHE A 298 -13.44 14.01 8.04
CA PHE A 298 -12.47 12.95 8.25
C PHE A 298 -11.82 13.06 9.64
N LYS A 299 -11.68 11.91 10.30
CA LYS A 299 -10.92 11.79 11.56
C LYS A 299 -9.72 10.89 11.32
N SER A 300 -8.54 11.36 11.73
CA SER A 300 -7.31 10.57 11.66
C SER A 300 -7.44 9.25 12.43
N ALA A 301 -6.69 8.24 11.98
CA ALA A 301 -6.52 7.04 12.79
C ALA A 301 -5.84 7.37 14.13
N PRO A 302 -6.11 6.60 15.20
CA PRO A 302 -5.43 6.78 16.48
C PRO A 302 -3.89 6.78 16.34
N HIS A 303 -3.22 7.50 17.23
CA HIS A 303 -1.75 7.55 17.31
C HIS A 303 -1.05 8.18 16.10
N ARG A 304 -1.72 9.09 15.37
CA ARG A 304 -1.16 9.82 14.22
C ARG A 304 -1.40 11.31 14.39
N CYS A 305 -0.43 12.02 14.97
CA CYS A 305 -0.51 13.44 15.30
C CYS A 305 -1.86 13.81 15.96
N THR A 306 -2.33 12.97 16.89
CA THR A 306 -3.63 13.14 17.54
C THR A 306 -3.44 13.95 18.81
N LYS A 307 -4.09 15.14 18.90
CA LYS A 307 -4.11 15.90 20.14
C LYS A 307 -4.91 15.15 21.20
N ILE A 308 -4.25 14.73 22.27
CA ILE A 308 -4.84 13.94 23.36
C ILE A 308 -5.19 14.78 24.59
N ALA A 309 -4.52 15.91 24.80
CA ALA A 309 -4.78 16.81 25.91
C ALA A 309 -4.25 18.22 25.64
N GLU A 310 -4.77 19.18 26.40
CA GLU A 310 -4.17 20.50 26.56
C GLU A 310 -4.14 20.85 28.05
N VAL A 311 -2.94 21.14 28.58
CA VAL A 311 -2.75 21.48 29.99
C VAL A 311 -1.93 22.76 30.07
N ALA A 312 -2.47 23.77 30.73
CA ALA A 312 -1.82 25.08 30.89
C ALA A 312 -1.31 25.71 29.58
N GLY A 313 -2.08 25.58 28.49
CA GLY A 313 -1.73 26.09 27.16
C GLY A 313 -0.72 25.23 26.38
N VAL A 314 -0.29 24.08 26.93
CA VAL A 314 0.58 23.12 26.26
C VAL A 314 -0.29 22.00 25.66
N SER A 315 -0.19 21.80 24.33
CA SER A 315 -0.86 20.70 23.63
C SER A 315 -0.02 19.43 23.71
N PHE A 316 -0.65 18.32 24.10
CA PHE A 316 -0.08 16.98 24.08
C PHE A 316 -0.59 16.26 22.84
N ILE A 317 0.37 15.81 21.98
CA ILE A 317 0.07 15.16 20.71
C ILE A 317 0.63 13.73 20.75
N ASP A 318 -0.21 12.75 20.46
CA ASP A 318 0.18 11.35 20.30
C ASP A 318 0.49 11.06 18.83
N ASP A 319 1.74 10.76 18.55
CA ASP A 319 2.24 10.32 17.25
C ASP A 319 3.12 9.06 17.39
N SER A 320 2.71 8.13 18.25
CA SER A 320 3.44 6.89 18.52
C SER A 320 3.54 5.94 17.32
N LYS A 321 2.91 6.28 16.19
CA LYS A 321 3.08 5.63 14.88
C LYS A 321 4.19 6.24 14.03
N ALA A 322 4.84 7.32 14.43
CA ALA A 322 6.06 7.81 13.80
C ALA A 322 7.22 6.85 14.12
N THR A 323 7.71 6.14 13.10
CA THR A 323 8.72 5.07 13.24
C THR A 323 10.07 5.41 12.59
N ASN A 324 10.18 6.60 12.02
CA ASN A 324 11.42 7.10 11.43
C ASN A 324 11.59 8.60 11.69
N ILE A 325 12.84 9.09 11.51
CA ILE A 325 13.21 10.48 11.78
C ILE A 325 12.35 11.46 10.98
N GLY A 326 12.14 11.20 9.69
CA GLY A 326 11.35 12.09 8.83
C GLY A 326 9.88 12.20 9.25
N ALA A 327 9.30 11.17 9.87
CA ALA A 327 7.96 11.27 10.45
C ALA A 327 7.94 12.21 11.67
N THR A 328 8.94 12.12 12.54
CA THR A 328 9.08 12.98 13.72
C THR A 328 9.35 14.44 13.33
N GLU A 329 10.24 14.68 12.35
CA GLU A 329 10.52 16.03 11.83
C GLU A 329 9.28 16.68 11.23
N ALA A 330 8.45 15.90 10.52
CA ALA A 330 7.21 16.41 9.94
C ALA A 330 6.12 16.72 10.99
N ALA A 331 6.22 16.17 12.19
CA ALA A 331 5.27 16.40 13.29
C ALA A 331 5.64 17.60 14.18
N LEU A 332 6.91 18.04 14.16
CA LEU A 332 7.41 19.21 14.88
C LEU A 332 7.24 20.51 14.09
#